data_30cb7f537e6d906fb3709f8cdb8bf7f0
#
_entry.id   30cb7f537e6d906fb3709f8cdb8bf7f0
#
_cell.length_a   1.000
_cell.length_b   1.000
_cell.length_c   1.000
_cell.angle_alpha   90.00
_cell.angle_beta   90.00
_cell.angle_gamma   90.00
#
_symmetry.space_group_name_H-M   'P 1'
#
loop_
_entity.id
_entity.type
_entity.pdbx_description
1 polymer ?
#
loop_
_entity_poly.entity_id
_entity_poly.type
_entity_poly.pdbx_seq_one_letter_code
_entity_poly.pdbx_strand_id
1 'polypeptide(L)'
;ENPEDLKDCLDRLEEARKRDHRVVGEKLGLFVIDPLVGKGLPLWKPKGTIMRDTLERWLRQAQIDNGYDPVVTPHIGNLNLYKTSGHYPYYSDSQFTPIDVDDEQFMLKPMNCPHHCMIFKSEMRSYRDLPVRLAEFGTVYRYEQSGELHGLTRVRGFTVDDAHLYVRPDQLL
;
A
#
# COMPACT_ATOMS: atom_id res chain seq x y z
N GLU A 1 28.85 27.25 12.08
CA GLU A 1 29.26 26.29 13.13
C GLU A 1 29.20 26.97 14.50
N ASN A 2 27.97 27.09 15.01
CA ASN A 2 27.64 27.79 16.25
C ASN A 2 27.24 26.72 17.29
N PRO A 3 27.72 26.78 18.54
CA PRO A 3 27.30 25.86 19.60
C PRO A 3 25.80 25.85 19.87
N GLU A 4 25.10 26.95 19.64
CA GLU A 4 23.63 27.02 19.73
C GLU A 4 22.95 26.18 18.66
N ASP A 5 23.41 26.22 17.41
CA ASP A 5 22.89 25.42 16.31
C ASP A 5 23.08 23.92 16.56
N LEU A 6 24.21 23.54 17.16
CA LEU A 6 24.47 22.16 17.56
C LEU A 6 23.50 21.70 18.65
N LYS A 7 23.28 22.54 19.67
CA LYS A 7 22.32 22.23 20.74
C LYS A 7 20.91 22.07 20.18
N ASP A 8 20.45 23.00 19.35
CA ASP A 8 19.14 22.93 18.72
C ASP A 8 18.99 21.67 17.85
N CYS A 9 20.05 21.29 17.13
CA CYS A 9 20.08 20.06 16.34
C CYS A 9 19.94 18.80 17.24
N LEU A 10 20.69 18.76 18.34
CA LEU A 10 20.63 17.65 19.29
C LEU A 10 19.25 17.55 19.98
N ASP A 11 18.70 18.68 20.38
CA ASP A 11 17.35 18.74 20.99
C ASP A 11 16.26 18.25 20.01
N ARG A 12 16.36 18.66 18.73
CA ARG A 12 15.45 18.14 17.66
C ARG A 12 15.60 16.64 17.44
N LEU A 13 16.83 16.13 17.46
CA LEU A 13 17.06 14.68 17.31
C LEU A 13 16.50 13.89 18.49
N GLU A 14 16.62 14.41 19.71
CA GLU A 14 16.06 13.78 20.90
C GLU A 14 14.53 13.79 20.86
N GLU A 15 13.91 14.90 20.49
CA GLU A 15 12.47 15.00 20.29
C GLU A 15 11.98 14.07 19.16
N ALA A 16 12.70 13.97 18.06
CA ALA A 16 12.38 13.03 16.99
C ALA A 16 12.40 11.58 17.47
N ARG A 17 13.39 11.20 18.29
CA ARG A 17 13.47 9.86 18.89
C ARG A 17 12.29 9.57 19.82
N LYS A 18 11.85 10.54 20.62
CA LYS A 18 10.68 10.40 21.52
C LYS A 18 9.39 10.18 20.74
N ARG A 19 9.30 10.76 19.54
CA ARG A 19 8.12 10.67 18.63
C ARG A 19 8.23 9.54 17.59
N ASP A 20 9.29 8.74 17.64
CA ASP A 20 9.44 7.62 16.72
C ASP A 20 8.23 6.66 16.86
N HIS A 21 7.57 6.39 15.74
CA HIS A 21 6.38 5.54 15.70
C HIS A 21 6.61 4.14 16.27
N ARG A 22 7.84 3.62 16.23
CA ARG A 22 8.22 2.33 16.81
C ARG A 22 8.14 2.39 18.33
N VAL A 23 8.68 3.46 18.93
CA VAL A 23 8.65 3.67 20.39
C VAL A 23 7.25 3.98 20.87
N VAL A 24 6.54 4.88 20.18
CA VAL A 24 5.17 5.27 20.54
C VAL A 24 4.21 4.10 20.32
N GLY A 25 4.34 3.37 19.18
CA GLY A 25 3.51 2.23 18.85
C GLY A 25 3.62 1.09 19.84
N GLU A 26 4.83 0.79 20.31
CA GLU A 26 5.08 -0.20 21.36
C GLU A 26 4.45 0.23 22.71
N LYS A 27 4.74 1.44 23.16
CA LYS A 27 4.20 2.00 24.41
C LYS A 27 2.67 2.03 24.46
N LEU A 28 2.04 2.36 23.35
CA LEU A 28 0.58 2.41 23.22
C LEU A 28 -0.04 1.04 22.91
N GLY A 29 0.76 0.05 22.58
CA GLY A 29 0.30 -1.29 22.18
C GLY A 29 -0.48 -1.27 20.87
N LEU A 30 0.01 -0.56 19.85
CA LEU A 30 -0.67 -0.41 18.56
C LEU A 30 -0.37 -1.55 17.59
N PHE A 31 0.87 -1.99 17.52
CA PHE A 31 1.31 -3.06 16.65
C PHE A 31 2.52 -3.80 17.22
N VAL A 32 2.86 -4.92 16.63
CA VAL A 32 4.08 -5.68 16.91
C VAL A 32 4.60 -6.30 15.60
N ILE A 33 5.92 -6.43 15.51
CA ILE A 33 6.59 -7.19 14.45
C ILE A 33 7.23 -8.39 15.11
N ASP A 34 6.70 -9.58 14.80
CA ASP A 34 7.17 -10.85 15.36
C ASP A 34 8.05 -11.59 14.35
N PRO A 35 9.23 -12.10 14.75
CA PRO A 35 10.11 -12.84 13.84
C PRO A 35 9.49 -14.12 13.25
N LEU A 36 8.55 -14.78 13.96
CA LEU A 36 7.85 -15.96 13.46
C LEU A 36 6.84 -15.63 12.37
N VAL A 37 6.25 -14.43 12.42
CA VAL A 37 5.38 -13.93 11.35
C VAL A 37 6.21 -13.47 10.16
N GLY A 38 7.33 -12.82 10.43
CA GLY A 38 8.28 -12.37 9.43
C GLY A 38 8.62 -10.88 9.56
N LYS A 39 9.86 -10.55 9.21
CA LYS A 39 10.32 -9.15 9.21
C LYS A 39 9.55 -8.34 8.17
N GLY A 40 9.11 -7.15 8.54
CA GLY A 40 8.35 -6.27 7.65
C GLY A 40 6.88 -6.67 7.46
N LEU A 41 6.35 -7.52 8.34
CA LEU A 41 4.94 -7.92 8.38
C LEU A 41 4.35 -7.55 9.75
N PRO A 42 3.86 -6.32 9.92
CA PRO A 42 3.33 -5.85 11.19
C PRO A 42 2.00 -6.52 11.54
N LEU A 43 1.87 -6.93 12.79
CA LEU A 43 0.61 -7.38 13.39
C LEU A 43 -0.04 -6.21 14.10
N TRP A 44 -1.22 -5.83 13.66
CA TRP A 44 -1.99 -4.77 14.30
C TRP A 44 -2.69 -5.30 15.56
N LYS A 45 -2.44 -4.66 16.69
CA LYS A 45 -3.10 -4.96 17.96
C LYS A 45 -4.47 -4.24 18.02
N PRO A 46 -5.37 -4.61 18.95
CA PRO A 46 -6.73 -4.07 18.97
C PRO A 46 -6.83 -2.53 18.90
N LYS A 47 -6.01 -1.81 19.65
CA LYS A 47 -6.00 -0.34 19.63
C LYS A 47 -5.54 0.22 18.26
N GLY A 48 -4.50 -0.38 17.68
CA GLY A 48 -4.01 0.00 16.37
C GLY A 48 -5.02 -0.31 15.26
N THR A 49 -5.70 -1.45 15.36
CA THR A 49 -6.79 -1.83 14.43
C THR A 49 -7.93 -0.82 14.49
N ILE A 50 -8.40 -0.44 15.69
CA ILE A 50 -9.46 0.56 15.84
C ILE A 50 -9.06 1.91 15.21
N MET A 51 -7.82 2.34 15.45
CA MET A 51 -7.30 3.58 14.88
C MET A 51 -7.26 3.53 13.34
N ARG A 52 -6.74 2.44 12.79
CA ARG A 52 -6.70 2.18 11.35
C ARG A 52 -8.10 2.15 10.73
N ASP A 53 -9.03 1.36 11.30
CA ASP A 53 -10.40 1.24 10.82
C ASP A 53 -11.17 2.56 10.86
N THR A 54 -10.87 3.40 11.86
CA THR A 54 -11.48 4.73 11.95
C THR A 54 -11.06 5.62 10.79
N LEU A 55 -9.76 5.62 10.45
CA LEU A 55 -9.23 6.36 9.31
C LEU A 55 -9.75 5.82 7.98
N GLU A 56 -9.75 4.49 7.80
CA GLU A 56 -10.23 3.85 6.57
C GLU A 56 -11.72 4.12 6.33
N ARG A 57 -12.55 4.08 7.39
CA ARG A 57 -13.99 4.40 7.26
C ARG A 57 -14.22 5.86 6.87
N TRP A 58 -13.48 6.77 7.47
CA TRP A 58 -13.60 8.19 7.14
C TRP A 58 -13.17 8.47 5.69
N LEU A 59 -12.01 7.94 5.29
CA LEU A 59 -11.50 8.08 3.91
C LEU A 59 -12.44 7.44 2.89
N ARG A 60 -12.96 6.25 3.17
CA ARG A 60 -13.91 5.58 2.29
C ARG A 60 -15.17 6.43 2.06
N GLN A 61 -15.71 7.02 3.12
CA GLN A 61 -16.86 7.91 2.97
C GLN A 61 -16.50 9.14 2.13
N ALA A 62 -15.35 9.75 2.39
CA ALA A 62 -14.87 10.88 1.60
C ALA A 62 -14.67 10.53 0.10
N GLN A 63 -14.16 9.33 -0.21
CA GLN A 63 -14.05 8.84 -1.58
C GLN A 63 -15.43 8.74 -2.25
N ILE A 64 -16.40 8.09 -1.59
CA ILE A 64 -17.77 7.92 -2.09
C ILE A 64 -18.42 9.29 -2.34
N ASP A 65 -18.31 10.22 -1.40
CA ASP A 65 -18.86 11.57 -1.49
C ASP A 65 -18.23 12.37 -2.65
N ASN A 66 -17.01 12.02 -3.07
CA ASN A 66 -16.32 12.60 -4.22
C ASN A 66 -16.47 11.77 -5.52
N GLY A 67 -17.39 10.80 -5.55
CA GLY A 67 -17.75 10.06 -6.76
C GLY A 67 -16.74 8.98 -7.16
N TYR A 68 -16.07 8.37 -6.19
CA TYR A 68 -15.27 7.18 -6.41
C TYR A 68 -16.08 5.92 -6.11
N ASP A 69 -15.95 4.93 -6.96
CA ASP A 69 -16.56 3.61 -6.79
C ASP A 69 -15.60 2.70 -6.02
N PRO A 70 -16.01 2.18 -4.84
CA PRO A 70 -15.17 1.30 -4.05
C PRO A 70 -15.06 -0.09 -4.70
N VAL A 71 -13.84 -0.59 -4.80
CA VAL A 71 -13.54 -1.94 -5.31
C VAL A 71 -12.68 -2.72 -4.33
N VAL A 72 -12.64 -4.04 -4.52
CA VAL A 72 -11.77 -4.96 -3.76
C VAL A 72 -11.15 -5.94 -4.72
N THR A 73 -9.84 -6.09 -4.66
CA THR A 73 -9.08 -6.99 -5.52
C THR A 73 -8.33 -8.06 -4.73
N PRO A 74 -8.10 -9.25 -5.32
CA PRO A 74 -7.44 -10.35 -4.61
C PRO A 74 -5.98 -10.04 -4.30
N HIS A 75 -5.43 -10.69 -3.28
CA HIS A 75 -4.05 -10.53 -2.83
C HIS A 75 -3.01 -11.19 -3.74
N ILE A 76 -3.45 -12.15 -4.56
CA ILE A 76 -2.63 -12.86 -5.54
C ILE A 76 -3.25 -12.70 -6.93
N GLY A 77 -2.43 -12.80 -7.97
CA GLY A 77 -2.89 -12.77 -9.36
C GLY A 77 -2.02 -13.63 -10.24
N ASN A 78 -2.57 -14.05 -11.38
CA ASN A 78 -1.84 -14.79 -12.39
C ASN A 78 -0.66 -13.95 -12.92
N LEU A 79 0.51 -14.54 -13.05
CA LEU A 79 1.73 -13.87 -13.49
C LEU A 79 1.58 -13.17 -14.86
N ASN A 80 0.73 -13.71 -15.74
CA ASN A 80 0.50 -13.12 -17.06
C ASN A 80 -0.14 -11.72 -16.98
N LEU A 81 -0.94 -11.45 -15.95
CA LEU A 81 -1.47 -10.10 -15.69
C LEU A 81 -0.34 -9.08 -15.49
N TYR A 82 0.68 -9.46 -14.73
CA TYR A 82 1.83 -8.58 -14.43
C TYR A 82 2.82 -8.50 -15.59
N LYS A 83 2.93 -9.56 -16.41
CA LYS A 83 3.67 -9.51 -17.68
C LYS A 83 2.99 -8.55 -18.67
N THR A 84 1.67 -8.65 -18.82
CA THR A 84 0.89 -7.78 -19.72
C THR A 84 0.98 -6.31 -19.31
N SER A 85 0.97 -6.02 -18.01
CA SER A 85 1.05 -4.66 -17.49
C SER A 85 2.48 -4.11 -17.38
N GLY A 86 3.50 -4.91 -17.72
CA GLY A 86 4.91 -4.50 -17.67
C GLY A 86 5.54 -4.51 -16.28
N HIS A 87 4.81 -4.88 -15.22
CA HIS A 87 5.35 -4.93 -13.87
C HIS A 87 6.36 -6.07 -13.69
N TYR A 88 6.17 -7.17 -14.40
CA TYR A 88 7.10 -8.29 -14.42
C TYR A 88 7.68 -8.48 -15.84
N PRO A 89 8.99 -8.64 -16.02
CA PRO A 89 10.05 -8.77 -15.01
C PRO A 89 10.67 -7.43 -14.56
N TYR A 90 10.18 -6.28 -15.00
CA TYR A 90 10.84 -4.99 -14.80
C TYR A 90 11.14 -4.67 -13.32
N TYR A 91 10.21 -5.00 -12.42
CA TYR A 91 10.36 -4.79 -10.97
C TYR A 91 10.63 -6.10 -10.20
N SER A 92 11.17 -7.14 -10.85
CA SER A 92 11.36 -8.47 -10.24
C SER A 92 12.14 -8.45 -8.92
N ASP A 93 13.13 -7.56 -8.79
CA ASP A 93 13.97 -7.46 -7.61
C ASP A 93 13.22 -7.01 -6.34
N SER A 94 12.10 -6.32 -6.52
CA SER A 94 11.21 -5.87 -5.43
C SER A 94 9.91 -6.66 -5.34
N GLN A 95 9.82 -7.80 -5.99
CA GLN A 95 8.64 -8.66 -6.00
C GLN A 95 8.95 -10.02 -5.35
N PHE A 96 7.94 -10.60 -4.69
CA PHE A 96 8.04 -11.98 -4.24
C PHE A 96 8.10 -12.92 -5.45
N THR A 97 8.88 -13.98 -5.33
CA THR A 97 8.99 -14.99 -6.38
C THR A 97 7.62 -15.58 -6.71
N PRO A 98 7.30 -15.75 -8.00
CA PRO A 98 6.07 -16.41 -8.41
C PRO A 98 5.92 -17.80 -7.79
N ILE A 99 4.68 -18.18 -7.52
CA ILE A 99 4.29 -19.46 -6.94
C ILE A 99 3.70 -20.31 -8.07
N ASP A 100 4.24 -21.52 -8.27
CA ASP A 100 3.69 -22.48 -9.20
C ASP A 100 2.47 -23.16 -8.59
N VAL A 101 1.34 -23.14 -9.30
CA VAL A 101 0.10 -23.82 -8.92
C VAL A 101 -0.43 -24.51 -10.17
N ASP A 102 -0.40 -25.84 -10.16
CA ASP A 102 -0.72 -26.67 -11.33
C ASP A 102 0.11 -26.24 -12.56
N ASP A 103 -0.53 -25.86 -13.63
CA ASP A 103 0.11 -25.41 -14.89
C ASP A 103 0.22 -23.87 -14.99
N GLU A 104 -0.08 -23.13 -13.91
CA GLU A 104 -0.08 -21.68 -13.86
C GLU A 104 0.89 -21.12 -12.82
N GLN A 105 1.31 -19.88 -13.04
CA GLN A 105 2.12 -19.12 -12.09
C GLN A 105 1.32 -17.96 -11.50
N PHE A 106 1.35 -17.85 -10.18
CA PHE A 106 0.73 -16.76 -9.44
C PHE A 106 1.79 -15.99 -8.66
N MET A 107 1.51 -14.73 -8.36
CA MET A 107 2.36 -13.95 -7.48
C MET A 107 1.54 -13.07 -6.53
N LEU A 108 2.16 -12.71 -5.42
CA LEU A 108 1.61 -11.71 -4.51
C LEU A 108 1.53 -10.36 -5.22
N LYS A 109 0.40 -9.70 -5.10
CA LYS A 109 0.11 -8.42 -5.76
C LYS A 109 1.10 -7.33 -5.32
N PRO A 110 1.96 -6.80 -6.21
CA PRO A 110 2.90 -5.72 -5.88
C PRO A 110 2.28 -4.33 -6.01
N MET A 111 1.21 -4.21 -6.81
CA MET A 111 0.46 -2.99 -7.11
C MET A 111 -0.99 -3.32 -7.46
N ASN A 112 -1.90 -2.38 -7.24
CA ASN A 112 -3.33 -2.55 -7.53
C ASN A 112 -3.69 -2.26 -8.99
N CYS A 113 -2.87 -1.47 -9.70
CA CYS A 113 -3.13 -0.98 -11.06
C CYS A 113 -3.61 -2.04 -12.05
N PRO A 114 -2.95 -3.21 -12.19
CA PRO A 114 -3.37 -4.21 -13.16
C PRO A 114 -4.77 -4.76 -12.88
N HIS A 115 -5.12 -4.94 -11.60
CA HIS A 115 -6.44 -5.44 -11.21
C HIS A 115 -7.54 -4.42 -11.48
N HIS A 116 -7.32 -3.13 -11.17
CA HIS A 116 -8.27 -2.07 -11.49
C HIS A 116 -8.50 -1.94 -13.00
N CYS A 117 -7.43 -2.09 -13.81
CA CYS A 117 -7.57 -2.14 -15.28
C CYS A 117 -8.44 -3.32 -15.74
N MET A 118 -8.35 -4.47 -15.07
CA MET A 118 -9.22 -5.62 -15.40
C MET A 118 -10.67 -5.38 -15.01
N ILE A 119 -10.93 -4.71 -13.86
CA ILE A 119 -12.28 -4.28 -13.49
C ILE A 119 -12.83 -3.31 -14.54
N PHE A 120 -12.05 -2.30 -14.91
CA PHE A 120 -12.45 -1.35 -15.95
C PHE A 120 -12.77 -2.05 -17.29
N LYS A 121 -11.95 -3.03 -17.69
CA LYS A 121 -12.10 -3.80 -18.93
C LYS A 121 -13.27 -4.79 -18.90
N SER A 122 -13.77 -5.19 -17.74
CA SER A 122 -14.80 -6.22 -17.60
C SER A 122 -16.15 -5.80 -18.15
N GLU A 123 -16.38 -4.52 -18.37
CA GLU A 123 -17.60 -3.95 -18.91
C GLU A 123 -17.33 -3.18 -20.21
N MET A 124 -18.26 -3.28 -21.16
CA MET A 124 -18.21 -2.47 -22.39
C MET A 124 -18.58 -1.03 -22.03
N ARG A 125 -17.66 -0.11 -22.29
CA ARG A 125 -17.83 1.33 -21.97
C ARG A 125 -17.63 2.19 -23.22
N SER A 126 -18.34 3.28 -23.27
CA SER A 126 -18.14 4.34 -24.26
C SER A 126 -17.39 5.52 -23.64
N TYR A 127 -16.93 6.46 -24.48
CA TYR A 127 -16.33 7.69 -24.00
C TYR A 127 -17.29 8.57 -23.15
N ARG A 128 -18.61 8.30 -23.23
CA ARG A 128 -19.65 9.00 -22.46
C ARG A 128 -19.74 8.51 -21.02
N ASP A 129 -19.24 7.31 -20.74
CA ASP A 129 -19.24 6.71 -19.41
C ASP A 129 -18.07 7.21 -18.56
N LEU A 130 -17.16 7.98 -19.16
CA LEU A 130 -16.02 8.57 -18.47
C LEU A 130 -16.36 9.94 -17.83
N PRO A 131 -15.82 10.25 -16.67
CA PRO A 131 -14.76 9.54 -15.95
C PRO A 131 -15.28 8.33 -15.14
N VAL A 132 -14.50 7.25 -15.11
CA VAL A 132 -14.66 6.16 -14.14
C VAL A 132 -13.56 6.30 -13.09
N ARG A 133 -13.92 6.26 -11.81
CA ARG A 133 -13.01 6.48 -10.69
C ARG A 133 -13.13 5.30 -9.72
N LEU A 134 -12.14 4.39 -9.75
CA LEU A 134 -12.10 3.23 -8.86
C LEU A 134 -11.19 3.52 -7.68
N ALA A 135 -11.61 3.19 -6.46
CA ALA A 135 -10.80 3.36 -5.26
C ALA A 135 -10.80 2.08 -4.40
N GLU A 136 -9.66 1.79 -3.79
CA GLU A 136 -9.47 0.59 -2.96
C GLU A 136 -8.53 0.89 -1.79
N PHE A 137 -8.84 0.36 -0.62
CA PHE A 137 -7.83 0.08 0.40
C PHE A 137 -7.16 -1.24 0.06
N GLY A 138 -6.20 -1.18 -0.88
CA GLY A 138 -5.58 -2.35 -1.47
C GLY A 138 -4.34 -2.78 -0.71
N THR A 139 -4.28 -4.06 -0.30
CA THR A 139 -3.07 -4.60 0.30
C THR A 139 -2.13 -5.08 -0.79
N VAL A 140 -0.88 -4.61 -0.74
CA VAL A 140 0.19 -4.96 -1.68
C VAL A 140 1.39 -5.54 -0.94
N TYR A 141 2.21 -6.29 -1.66
CA TYR A 141 3.34 -7.03 -1.12
C TYR A 141 4.59 -6.73 -1.93
N ARG A 142 5.65 -6.36 -1.25
CA ARG A 142 6.94 -6.07 -1.89
C ARG A 142 8.06 -6.84 -1.20
N TYR A 143 8.95 -7.40 -1.98
CA TYR A 143 10.16 -8.05 -1.47
C TYR A 143 11.19 -6.98 -1.15
N GLU A 144 11.05 -6.37 0.03
CA GLU A 144 12.05 -5.44 0.55
C GLU A 144 13.19 -6.22 1.20
N GLN A 145 14.42 -5.81 0.95
CA GLN A 145 15.58 -6.45 1.57
C GLN A 145 15.60 -6.16 3.08
N SER A 146 16.13 -7.13 3.86
CA SER A 146 16.08 -7.04 5.33
C SER A 146 16.74 -5.78 5.90
N GLY A 147 17.77 -5.24 5.23
CA GLY A 147 18.46 -4.01 5.63
C GLY A 147 17.69 -2.73 5.37
N GLU A 148 16.64 -2.79 4.54
CA GLU A 148 15.83 -1.64 4.17
C GLU A 148 14.57 -1.49 5.03
N LEU A 149 14.19 -2.54 5.77
CA LEU A 149 12.99 -2.55 6.58
C LEU A 149 13.10 -1.58 7.75
N HIS A 150 12.08 -0.74 7.92
CA HIS A 150 12.08 0.28 8.96
C HIS A 150 10.67 0.52 9.54
N GLY A 151 10.39 -0.08 10.70
CA GLY A 151 9.13 0.07 11.43
C GLY A 151 7.90 -0.17 10.55
N LEU A 152 7.03 0.83 10.45
CA LEU A 152 5.87 0.84 9.54
C LEU A 152 6.13 1.62 8.24
N THR A 153 7.28 2.29 8.11
CA THR A 153 7.57 3.15 6.96
C THR A 153 8.10 2.37 5.76
N ARG A 154 8.75 1.21 6.01
CA ARG A 154 9.18 0.31 4.96
C ARG A 154 8.96 -1.13 5.38
N VAL A 155 7.96 -1.74 4.80
CA VAL A 155 7.41 -3.06 5.17
C VAL A 155 7.20 -3.94 3.94
N ARG A 156 7.01 -5.24 4.13
CA ARG A 156 6.78 -6.21 3.04
C ARG A 156 5.31 -6.40 2.68
N GLY A 157 4.40 -6.04 3.57
CA GLY A 157 2.97 -6.08 3.34
C GLY A 157 2.30 -4.85 3.95
N PHE A 158 1.56 -4.10 3.16
CA PHE A 158 0.89 -2.88 3.59
C PHE A 158 -0.37 -2.60 2.77
N THR A 159 -1.28 -1.87 3.36
CA THR A 159 -2.50 -1.42 2.70
C THR A 159 -2.35 0.05 2.32
N VAL A 160 -2.66 0.37 1.07
CA VAL A 160 -2.66 1.73 0.55
C VAL A 160 -4.06 2.18 0.21
N ASP A 161 -4.35 3.45 0.45
CA ASP A 161 -5.47 4.16 -0.15
C ASP A 161 -5.07 4.49 -1.59
N ASP A 162 -5.62 3.75 -2.54
CA ASP A 162 -5.22 3.78 -3.95
C ASP A 162 -6.43 3.99 -4.85
N ALA A 163 -6.28 4.84 -5.86
CA ALA A 163 -7.33 5.13 -6.81
C ALA A 163 -6.80 5.18 -8.26
N HIS A 164 -7.64 4.70 -9.18
CA HIS A 164 -7.37 4.74 -10.60
C HIS A 164 -8.51 5.45 -11.32
N LEU A 165 -8.17 6.50 -12.04
CA LEU A 165 -9.11 7.33 -12.79
C LEU A 165 -8.93 7.06 -14.28
N TYR A 166 -10.02 6.68 -14.92
CA TYR A 166 -10.10 6.51 -16.38
C TYR A 166 -10.85 7.71 -16.94
N VAL A 167 -10.14 8.55 -17.68
CA VAL A 167 -10.61 9.88 -18.07
C VAL A 167 -10.32 10.13 -19.53
N ARG A 168 -11.07 11.07 -20.14
CA ARG A 168 -10.71 11.65 -21.45
C ARG A 168 -9.67 12.76 -21.25
N PRO A 169 -8.93 13.14 -22.32
CA PRO A 169 -7.95 14.23 -22.23
C PRO A 169 -8.52 15.55 -21.72
N ASP A 170 -9.78 15.86 -22.08
CA ASP A 170 -10.49 17.07 -21.66
C ASP A 170 -10.98 17.04 -20.20
N GLN A 171 -10.82 15.91 -19.51
CA GLN A 171 -11.14 15.69 -18.09
C GLN A 171 -9.90 15.68 -17.19
N LEU A 172 -8.72 15.88 -17.77
CA LEU A 172 -7.47 16.08 -17.03
C LEU A 172 -7.37 17.56 -16.66
N LEU A 173 -7.56 17.90 -15.40
CA LEU A 173 -7.33 19.25 -14.83
C LEU A 173 -6.32 19.18 -13.70
#